data_5435d63f537be760ee8a1522bada52c1
#
_entry.id   5435d63f537be760ee8a1522bada52c1
#
_cell.length_a   1.000
_cell.length_b   1.000
_cell.length_c   1.000
_cell.angle_alpha   90.00
_cell.angle_beta   90.00
_cell.angle_gamma   90.00
#
_symmetry.space_group_name_H-M   'P 1'
#
loop_
_entity.id
_entity.type
_entity.pdbx_description
1 polymer ?
#
loop_
_entity_poly.entity_id
_entity_poly.type
_entity_poly.pdbx_seq_one_letter_code
_entity_poly.pdbx_strand_id
1 'polypeptide(L)'
;MSQQKLVWSEGPISVYEWSKLDLGAMLHRRPIIELLDEHGQPMGIRMVPQMPRLILADGVSLSVQASEYSYSSPRDNKGPYAKVEVGFPSETPPEAWKEYAEEWDEPTNTIYSYIPLTMVMLYIGAHGGIDRDATFKDYKFQLR
;
A
#
# COMPACT_ATOMS: atom_id res chain seq x y z
N MET A 1 -10.43 11.97 22.70
CA MET A 1 -10.20 11.34 21.37
C MET A 1 -9.21 12.17 20.58
N SER A 2 -8.23 11.51 19.96
CA SER A 2 -7.29 12.19 19.08
C SER A 2 -7.97 12.53 17.76
N GLN A 3 -7.55 13.63 17.15
CA GLN A 3 -7.99 14.05 15.83
C GLN A 3 -6.92 13.73 14.81
N GLN A 4 -7.32 13.60 13.55
CA GLN A 4 -6.39 13.34 12.45
C GLN A 4 -6.43 14.50 11.47
N LYS A 5 -5.25 14.92 11.01
CA LYS A 5 -5.10 15.94 9.98
C LYS A 5 -4.40 15.32 8.78
N LEU A 6 -4.95 15.52 7.60
CA LEU A 6 -4.33 15.06 6.36
C LEU A 6 -3.40 16.15 5.84
N VAL A 7 -2.16 15.78 5.57
CA VAL A 7 -1.15 16.68 5.01
C VAL A 7 -0.76 16.17 3.62
N TRP A 8 -0.99 16.98 2.60
CA TRP A 8 -0.81 16.61 1.20
C TRP A 8 0.43 17.30 0.63
N SER A 9 1.27 16.53 -0.08
CA SER A 9 2.46 17.09 -0.74
C SER A 9 2.13 17.76 -2.07
N GLU A 10 1.07 17.32 -2.75
CA GLU A 10 0.70 17.81 -4.07
C GLU A 10 -0.75 18.29 -4.14
N GLY A 11 -1.32 18.63 -2.99
CA GLY A 11 -2.71 19.03 -2.88
C GLY A 11 -3.67 17.86 -2.73
N PRO A 12 -4.84 18.11 -2.14
CA PRO A 12 -5.81 17.05 -1.83
C PRO A 12 -6.45 16.48 -3.09
N ILE A 13 -6.69 15.17 -3.09
CA ILE A 13 -7.53 14.49 -4.09
C ILE A 13 -8.49 13.57 -3.35
N SER A 14 -9.62 13.27 -3.97
CA SER A 14 -10.59 12.34 -3.41
C SER A 14 -10.06 10.91 -3.45
N VAL A 15 -10.61 10.04 -2.61
CA VAL A 15 -10.31 8.60 -2.68
C VAL A 15 -10.64 8.06 -4.07
N TYR A 16 -11.75 8.51 -4.66
CA TYR A 16 -12.16 8.08 -5.99
C TYR A 16 -11.10 8.41 -7.07
N GLU A 17 -10.61 9.65 -7.08
CA GLU A 17 -9.57 10.05 -8.03
C GLU A 17 -8.25 9.32 -7.76
N TRP A 18 -7.87 9.22 -6.50
CA TRP A 18 -6.66 8.52 -6.07
C TRP A 18 -6.70 7.04 -6.47
N SER A 19 -7.85 6.37 -6.31
CA SER A 19 -8.00 4.95 -6.64
C SER A 19 -7.85 4.65 -8.13
N LYS A 20 -7.91 5.65 -8.99
CA LYS A 20 -7.71 5.49 -10.45
C LYS A 20 -6.26 5.57 -10.88
N LEU A 21 -5.36 5.98 -10.00
CA LEU A 21 -3.94 6.05 -10.30
C LEU A 21 -3.35 4.64 -10.41
N ASP A 22 -2.19 4.50 -11.05
CA ASP A 22 -1.46 3.25 -10.97
C ASP A 22 -0.93 3.02 -9.56
N LEU A 23 -0.50 1.81 -9.26
CA LEU A 23 -0.09 1.44 -7.90
C LEU A 23 1.05 2.32 -7.37
N GLY A 24 2.06 2.59 -8.20
CA GLY A 24 3.18 3.44 -7.80
C GLY A 24 2.72 4.85 -7.43
N ALA A 25 1.86 5.43 -8.27
CA ALA A 25 1.31 6.76 -8.02
C ALA A 25 0.40 6.76 -6.79
N MET A 26 -0.41 5.73 -6.58
CA MET A 26 -1.25 5.62 -5.39
C MET A 26 -0.41 5.62 -4.11
N LEU A 27 0.67 4.84 -4.08
CA LEU A 27 1.54 4.78 -2.91
C LEU A 27 2.21 6.13 -2.63
N HIS A 28 2.65 6.82 -3.68
CA HIS A 28 3.33 8.11 -3.57
C HIS A 28 2.38 9.26 -3.21
N ARG A 29 1.14 9.23 -3.70
CA ARG A 29 0.17 10.32 -3.53
C ARG A 29 -0.69 10.21 -2.27
N ARG A 30 -0.42 9.27 -1.39
CA ARG A 30 -1.15 9.19 -0.11
C ARG A 30 -0.84 10.42 0.75
N PRO A 31 -1.83 10.95 1.48
CA PRO A 31 -1.56 12.01 2.44
C PRO A 31 -0.78 11.46 3.64
N ILE A 32 -0.06 12.34 4.33
CA ILE A 32 0.48 12.03 5.64
C ILE A 32 -0.63 12.29 6.65
N ILE A 33 -0.88 11.34 7.53
CA ILE A 33 -1.82 11.50 8.63
C ILE A 33 -1.03 11.98 9.85
N GLU A 34 -1.34 13.20 10.30
CA GLU A 34 -0.76 13.76 11.51
C GLU A 34 -1.77 13.66 12.64
N LEU A 35 -1.38 13.04 13.74
CA LEU A 35 -2.25 12.94 14.91
C LEU A 35 -2.18 14.21 15.74
N LEU A 36 -3.34 14.67 16.15
CA LEU A 36 -3.51 15.85 16.99
C LEU A 36 -4.08 15.45 18.35
N ASP A 37 -3.72 16.18 19.39
CA ASP A 37 -4.30 15.97 20.71
C ASP A 37 -5.72 16.56 20.80
N GLU A 38 -6.33 16.49 21.98
CA GLU A 38 -7.67 17.00 22.22
C GLU A 38 -7.81 18.51 22.03
N HIS A 39 -6.67 19.24 22.05
CA HIS A 39 -6.61 20.68 21.84
C HIS A 39 -6.24 21.05 20.40
N GLY A 40 -6.14 20.06 19.49
CA GLY A 40 -5.78 20.29 18.11
C GLY A 40 -4.30 20.52 17.89
N GLN A 41 -3.44 20.19 18.85
CA GLN A 41 -1.99 20.37 18.75
C GLN A 41 -1.31 19.10 18.21
N PRO A 42 -0.26 19.24 17.38
CA PRO A 42 0.49 18.08 16.88
C PRO A 42 1.10 17.26 18.01
N MET A 43 0.92 15.93 17.93
CA MET A 43 1.49 14.98 18.89
C MET A 43 2.87 14.46 18.44
N GLY A 44 3.38 14.92 17.28
CA GLY A 44 4.63 14.41 16.74
C GLY A 44 4.51 13.03 16.08
N ILE A 45 3.30 12.52 15.92
CA ILE A 45 3.05 11.22 15.28
C ILE A 45 2.53 11.46 13.87
N ARG A 46 3.27 10.96 12.88
CA ARG A 46 2.94 11.11 11.45
C ARG A 46 3.07 9.76 10.79
N MET A 47 2.02 9.32 10.09
CA MET A 47 1.96 8.03 9.44
C MET A 47 1.25 8.17 8.09
N VAL A 48 1.45 7.19 7.20
CA VAL A 48 0.62 7.10 5.99
C VAL A 48 -0.52 6.12 6.23
N PRO A 49 -1.68 6.31 5.58
CA PRO A 49 -2.74 5.32 5.63
C PRO A 49 -2.27 4.03 4.97
N GLN A 50 -2.65 2.90 5.54
CA GLN A 50 -2.35 1.61 4.92
C GLN A 50 -3.12 1.46 3.62
N MET A 51 -2.50 0.79 2.66
CA MET A 51 -3.21 0.36 1.46
C MET A 51 -4.20 -0.74 1.84
N PRO A 52 -5.41 -0.73 1.27
CA PRO A 52 -6.32 -1.84 1.44
C PRO A 52 -5.76 -3.07 0.73
N ARG A 53 -6.23 -4.26 1.11
CA ARG A 53 -5.86 -5.46 0.38
C ARG A 53 -6.33 -5.31 -1.08
N LEU A 54 -5.42 -5.46 -2.02
CA LEU A 54 -5.75 -5.36 -3.43
C LEU A 54 -6.50 -6.61 -3.88
N ILE A 55 -7.64 -6.41 -4.53
CA ILE A 55 -8.40 -7.46 -5.17
C ILE A 55 -8.23 -7.28 -6.67
N LEU A 56 -7.73 -8.32 -7.36
CA LEU A 56 -7.48 -8.25 -8.79
C LEU A 56 -8.71 -8.70 -9.56
N ALA A 57 -8.74 -8.40 -10.86
CA ALA A 57 -9.90 -8.66 -11.70
C ALA A 57 -10.35 -10.14 -11.72
N ASP A 58 -9.39 -11.06 -11.56
CA ASP A 58 -9.67 -12.51 -11.52
C ASP A 58 -9.93 -13.05 -10.11
N GLY A 59 -9.98 -12.18 -9.09
CA GLY A 59 -10.25 -12.58 -7.70
C GLY A 59 -9.00 -12.86 -6.88
N VAL A 60 -7.83 -12.93 -7.48
CA VAL A 60 -6.57 -13.04 -6.73
C VAL A 60 -6.40 -11.78 -5.89
N SER A 61 -5.86 -11.91 -4.70
CA SER A 61 -5.67 -10.76 -3.81
C SER A 61 -4.31 -10.80 -3.13
N LEU A 62 -3.82 -9.63 -2.73
CA LEU A 62 -2.55 -9.47 -2.03
C LEU A 62 -2.50 -8.14 -1.31
N SER A 63 -1.67 -8.05 -0.27
CA SER A 63 -1.39 -6.79 0.41
C SER A 63 -0.14 -6.17 -0.18
N VAL A 64 -0.17 -4.89 -0.52
CA VAL A 64 1.02 -4.15 -0.97
C VAL A 64 1.17 -2.93 -0.09
N GLN A 65 2.28 -2.86 0.64
CA GLN A 65 2.56 -1.77 1.57
C GLN A 65 3.92 -1.13 1.28
N ALA A 66 4.00 0.16 1.53
CA ALA A 66 5.25 0.91 1.46
C ALA A 66 5.15 2.09 2.43
N SER A 67 6.11 2.21 3.33
CA SER A 67 6.16 3.26 4.35
C SER A 67 7.46 3.16 5.14
N GLU A 68 7.64 4.01 6.13
CA GLU A 68 8.78 3.89 7.04
C GLU A 68 8.74 2.61 7.88
N TYR A 69 7.56 1.99 8.02
CA TYR A 69 7.36 0.74 8.78
C TYR A 69 7.29 -0.50 7.89
N SER A 70 7.42 -0.35 6.59
CA SER A 70 7.35 -1.45 5.63
C SER A 70 8.72 -1.78 5.08
N TYR A 71 8.93 -3.03 4.69
CA TYR A 71 10.14 -3.45 4.00
C TYR A 71 10.09 -2.97 2.54
N SER A 72 10.26 -1.66 2.37
CA SER A 72 10.19 -0.95 1.10
C SER A 72 11.42 -0.07 0.89
N SER A 73 11.63 0.39 -0.34
CA SER A 73 12.72 1.30 -0.65
C SER A 73 12.21 2.43 -1.55
N PRO A 74 12.34 3.69 -1.13
CA PRO A 74 12.87 4.10 0.18
C PRO A 74 11.97 3.63 1.33
N ARG A 75 12.54 3.54 2.52
CA ARG A 75 11.80 3.18 3.72
C ARG A 75 11.38 4.45 4.45
N ASP A 76 10.49 5.19 3.82
CA ASP A 76 9.96 6.45 4.32
C ASP A 76 8.45 6.55 4.00
N ASN A 77 7.83 7.66 4.35
CA ASN A 77 6.41 7.90 4.14
C ASN A 77 6.11 8.76 2.91
N LYS A 78 7.07 8.97 2.04
CA LYS A 78 6.94 9.86 0.89
C LYS A 78 7.00 9.13 -0.44
N GLY A 79 7.98 8.24 -0.61
CA GLY A 79 8.26 7.64 -1.92
C GLY A 79 8.93 8.66 -2.85
N PRO A 80 8.86 8.49 -4.20
CA PRO A 80 8.29 7.32 -4.86
C PRO A 80 9.04 6.03 -4.53
N TYR A 81 8.35 4.89 -4.55
CA TYR A 81 8.91 3.63 -4.11
C TYR A 81 9.35 2.78 -5.29
N ALA A 82 10.60 2.29 -5.25
CA ALA A 82 11.12 1.33 -6.23
C ALA A 82 10.89 -0.11 -5.80
N LYS A 83 10.82 -0.35 -4.49
CA LYS A 83 10.59 -1.67 -3.89
C LYS A 83 9.51 -1.56 -2.83
N VAL A 84 8.69 -2.58 -2.72
CA VAL A 84 7.54 -2.61 -1.81
C VAL A 84 7.53 -3.90 -1.00
N GLU A 85 6.68 -3.94 0.03
CA GLU A 85 6.42 -5.13 0.81
C GLU A 85 5.11 -5.73 0.34
N VAL A 86 5.12 -7.00 -0.06
CA VAL A 86 3.89 -7.73 -0.41
C VAL A 86 3.61 -8.77 0.66
N GLY A 87 2.36 -8.85 1.10
CA GLY A 87 1.95 -9.82 2.11
C GLY A 87 0.82 -10.73 1.62
N PHE A 88 0.95 -11.98 1.96
CA PHE A 88 -0.12 -12.97 1.95
C PHE A 88 -0.91 -13.03 0.64
N PRO A 89 -0.25 -13.24 -0.52
CA PRO A 89 -1.00 -13.40 -1.77
C PRO A 89 -1.95 -14.60 -1.67
N SER A 90 -3.13 -14.50 -2.28
CA SER A 90 -4.15 -15.53 -2.16
C SER A 90 -3.83 -16.82 -2.93
N GLU A 91 -2.83 -16.77 -3.81
CA GLU A 91 -2.30 -17.95 -4.50
C GLU A 91 -0.79 -17.87 -4.55
N THR A 92 -0.13 -18.98 -4.85
CA THR A 92 1.32 -19.02 -4.97
C THR A 92 1.77 -18.11 -6.10
N PRO A 93 2.63 -17.11 -5.82
CA PRO A 93 3.13 -16.22 -6.86
C PRO A 93 4.18 -16.92 -7.74
N PRO A 94 4.62 -16.28 -8.82
CA PRO A 94 5.67 -16.85 -9.69
C PRO A 94 6.95 -17.19 -8.92
N GLU A 95 7.65 -18.19 -9.36
CA GLU A 95 8.91 -18.63 -8.73
C GLU A 95 9.95 -17.51 -8.63
N ALA A 96 9.93 -16.54 -9.55
CA ALA A 96 10.80 -15.37 -9.50
C ALA A 96 10.63 -14.54 -8.21
N TRP A 97 9.53 -14.69 -7.48
CA TRP A 97 9.31 -14.01 -6.20
C TRP A 97 10.00 -14.71 -5.03
N LYS A 98 10.46 -15.94 -5.22
CA LYS A 98 11.03 -16.76 -4.16
C LYS A 98 12.15 -16.07 -3.38
N GLU A 99 13.04 -15.37 -4.08
CA GLU A 99 14.18 -14.71 -3.42
C GLU A 99 13.78 -13.59 -2.47
N TYR A 100 12.56 -13.06 -2.60
CA TYR A 100 12.04 -11.99 -1.73
C TYR A 100 11.23 -12.52 -0.57
N ALA A 101 10.83 -13.80 -0.60
CA ALA A 101 9.98 -14.40 0.42
C ALA A 101 10.75 -14.63 1.72
N GLU A 102 10.12 -14.31 2.85
CA GLU A 102 10.67 -14.67 4.15
C GLU A 102 10.54 -16.18 4.38
N GLU A 103 9.44 -16.78 3.91
CA GLU A 103 9.20 -18.22 4.08
C GLU A 103 8.54 -18.79 2.83
N TRP A 104 9.34 -19.20 1.84
CA TRP A 104 8.84 -19.72 0.58
C TRP A 104 8.11 -21.07 0.71
N ASP A 105 8.34 -21.82 1.79
CA ASP A 105 7.62 -23.08 2.02
C ASP A 105 6.13 -22.84 2.28
N GLU A 106 5.75 -21.61 2.64
CA GLU A 106 4.37 -21.19 2.81
C GLU A 106 4.10 -19.94 1.98
N PRO A 107 4.09 -20.04 0.65
CA PRO A 107 4.12 -18.87 -0.24
C PRO A 107 2.89 -17.96 -0.16
N THR A 108 1.77 -18.43 0.39
CA THR A 108 0.57 -17.62 0.62
C THR A 108 0.46 -17.12 2.05
N ASN A 109 1.38 -17.52 2.91
CA ASN A 109 1.39 -17.14 4.33
C ASN A 109 2.75 -16.52 4.73
N THR A 110 3.26 -15.66 3.89
CA THR A 110 4.55 -15.02 4.11
C THR A 110 4.54 -13.59 3.56
N ILE A 111 5.59 -12.86 3.90
CA ILE A 111 5.86 -11.51 3.42
C ILE A 111 6.99 -11.58 2.40
N TYR A 112 6.88 -10.79 1.35
CA TYR A 112 7.90 -10.61 0.31
C TYR A 112 8.49 -9.21 0.52
N SER A 113 9.73 -9.17 1.00
CA SER A 113 10.40 -7.94 1.42
C SER A 113 11.20 -7.34 0.28
N TYR A 114 11.11 -6.02 0.10
CA TYR A 114 11.87 -5.28 -0.91
C TYR A 114 11.71 -5.83 -2.33
N ILE A 115 10.51 -6.31 -2.65
CA ILE A 115 10.23 -6.79 -4.00
C ILE A 115 10.09 -5.61 -4.97
N PRO A 116 10.70 -5.64 -6.16
CA PRO A 116 10.59 -4.56 -7.12
C PRO A 116 9.13 -4.24 -7.47
N LEU A 117 8.77 -2.95 -7.40
CA LEU A 117 7.41 -2.52 -7.72
C LEU A 117 7.01 -2.91 -9.13
N THR A 118 7.94 -2.84 -10.09
CA THR A 118 7.67 -3.23 -11.47
C THR A 118 7.26 -4.71 -11.59
N MET A 119 7.87 -5.57 -10.79
CA MET A 119 7.53 -6.99 -10.75
C MET A 119 6.11 -7.20 -10.22
N VAL A 120 5.73 -6.46 -9.19
CA VAL A 120 4.38 -6.52 -8.62
C VAL A 120 3.36 -5.99 -9.63
N MET A 121 3.67 -4.89 -10.31
CA MET A 121 2.77 -4.31 -11.31
C MET A 121 2.56 -5.25 -12.50
N LEU A 122 3.60 -5.96 -12.94
CA LEU A 122 3.48 -6.98 -13.98
C LEU A 122 2.55 -8.11 -13.54
N TYR A 123 2.69 -8.55 -12.30
CA TYR A 123 1.83 -9.59 -11.74
C TYR A 123 0.36 -9.14 -11.71
N ILE A 124 0.12 -7.92 -11.24
CA ILE A 124 -1.22 -7.33 -11.21
C ILE A 124 -1.82 -7.28 -12.62
N GLY A 125 -1.04 -6.82 -13.59
CA GLY A 125 -1.48 -6.75 -14.98
C GLY A 125 -1.82 -8.12 -15.56
N ALA A 126 -1.03 -9.15 -15.24
CA ALA A 126 -1.26 -10.52 -15.68
C ALA A 126 -2.57 -11.10 -15.11
N HIS A 127 -3.06 -10.57 -13.97
CA HIS A 127 -4.31 -10.97 -13.36
C HIS A 127 -5.47 -10.01 -13.70
N GLY A 128 -5.33 -9.23 -14.76
CA GLY A 128 -6.40 -8.37 -15.27
C GLY A 128 -6.48 -6.98 -14.66
N GLY A 129 -5.51 -6.60 -13.84
CA GLY A 129 -5.50 -5.31 -13.16
C GLY A 129 -6.21 -5.34 -11.82
N ILE A 130 -6.25 -4.20 -11.15
CA ILE A 130 -6.93 -4.04 -9.87
C ILE A 130 -8.44 -3.88 -10.11
N ASP A 131 -9.24 -4.68 -9.42
CA ASP A 131 -10.68 -4.43 -9.32
C ASP A 131 -10.84 -3.27 -8.32
N ARG A 132 -11.00 -2.07 -8.86
CA ARG A 132 -10.96 -0.84 -8.05
C ARG A 132 -12.19 -0.70 -7.17
N ASP A 133 -13.35 -1.09 -7.67
CA ASP A 133 -14.58 -1.02 -6.89
C ASP A 133 -14.53 -1.95 -5.69
N ALA A 134 -14.11 -3.20 -5.89
CA ALA A 134 -14.00 -4.17 -4.80
C ALA A 134 -12.89 -3.78 -3.81
N THR A 135 -11.74 -3.32 -4.31
CA THR A 135 -10.58 -2.97 -3.48
C THR A 135 -10.85 -1.77 -2.58
N PHE A 136 -11.45 -0.71 -3.15
CA PHE A 136 -11.58 0.57 -2.44
C PHE A 136 -12.97 0.83 -1.87
N LYS A 137 -13.82 -0.18 -1.84
CA LYS A 137 -15.14 -0.07 -1.21
C LYS A 137 -14.98 0.37 0.24
N ASP A 138 -15.64 1.48 0.59
CA ASP A 138 -15.63 2.06 1.93
C ASP A 138 -14.23 2.48 2.44
N TYR A 139 -13.24 2.57 1.55
CA TYR A 139 -11.89 2.99 1.94
C TYR A 139 -11.86 4.48 2.25
N LYS A 140 -11.11 4.84 3.30
CA LYS A 140 -10.87 6.22 3.72
C LYS A 140 -9.41 6.41 4.08
N PHE A 141 -8.90 7.62 3.87
CA PHE A 141 -7.56 8.00 4.33
C PHE A 141 -7.60 8.23 5.85
N GLN A 142 -7.40 7.15 6.58
CA GLN A 142 -7.40 7.19 8.05
C GLN A 142 -6.52 6.07 8.60
N LEU A 143 -6.05 6.23 9.83
CA LEU A 143 -5.39 5.15 10.56
C LEU A 143 -6.45 4.17 11.06
N ARG A 144 -6.10 2.91 11.07
CA ARG A 144 -6.94 1.85 11.61
C ARG A 144 -6.56 1.52 13.03
#